data_ccd8c6a1522724c622e44ce536651c61
#
_entry.id   ccd8c6a1522724c622e44ce536651c61
#
_cell.length_a   1.000
_cell.length_b   1.000
_cell.length_c   1.000
_cell.angle_alpha   90.00
_cell.angle_beta   90.00
_cell.angle_gamma   90.00
#
_symmetry.space_group_name_H-M   'P 1'
#
loop_
_entity.id
_entity.type
_entity.pdbx_description
1 polymer ?
#
loop_
_entity_poly.entity_id
_entity_poly.type
_entity_poly.pdbx_seq_one_letter_code
_entity_poly.pdbx_strand_id
1 'polypeptide(L)'
;MEQVMAIHDEVMPKMGTLGKLVGELKRKIDTTERGQQYEGAMKDLQAANKSMMDWMMGFGDRFDSDEILDGKELTEEKQKWLNEEEVKVKALRDHINSSIEEAEELLNN
;
A
#
# COMPACT_ATOMS: atom_id res chain seq x y z
N MET A 1 9.29 7.67 -13.92
CA MET A 1 8.00 8.21 -13.44
C MET A 1 6.83 7.33 -13.83
N GLU A 2 6.72 6.92 -15.07
CA GLU A 2 5.62 6.07 -15.55
C GLU A 2 5.49 4.75 -14.79
N GLN A 3 6.61 4.09 -14.50
CA GLN A 3 6.61 2.81 -13.77
C GLN A 3 6.09 2.98 -12.34
N VAL A 4 6.50 4.04 -11.66
CA VAL A 4 6.05 4.33 -10.30
C VAL A 4 4.55 4.61 -10.28
N MET A 5 4.09 5.43 -11.21
CA MET A 5 2.66 5.76 -11.31
C MET A 5 1.82 4.55 -11.72
N ALA A 6 2.36 3.68 -12.59
CA ALA A 6 1.67 2.44 -12.96
C ALA A 6 1.46 1.52 -11.75
N ILE A 7 2.47 1.40 -10.89
CA ILE A 7 2.36 0.61 -9.66
C ILE A 7 1.34 1.23 -8.71
N HIS A 8 1.38 2.55 -8.54
CA HIS A 8 0.40 3.28 -7.75
C HIS A 8 -1.02 3.00 -8.26
N ASP A 9 -1.24 3.11 -9.56
CA ASP A 9 -2.54 2.89 -10.18
C ASP A 9 -3.01 1.43 -10.06
N GLU A 10 -2.07 0.48 -10.08
CA GLU A 10 -2.36 -0.93 -9.85
C GLU A 10 -2.85 -1.19 -8.43
N VAL A 11 -2.26 -0.50 -7.46
CA VAL A 11 -2.53 -0.72 -6.04
C VAL A 11 -3.78 0.02 -5.56
N MET A 12 -4.08 1.19 -6.10
CA MET A 12 -5.20 2.02 -5.62
C MET A 12 -6.54 1.30 -5.55
N PRO A 13 -6.96 0.51 -6.55
CA PRO A 13 -8.21 -0.26 -6.42
C PRO A 13 -8.17 -1.26 -5.26
N LYS A 14 -7.00 -1.76 -4.90
CA LYS A 14 -6.84 -2.72 -3.81
C LYS A 14 -7.05 -2.09 -2.44
N MET A 15 -6.93 -0.77 -2.34
CA MET A 15 -7.17 -0.06 -1.08
C MET A 15 -8.63 -0.17 -0.64
N GLY A 16 -9.57 -0.21 -1.59
CA GLY A 16 -10.97 -0.48 -1.31
C GLY A 16 -11.18 -1.89 -0.77
N THR A 17 -10.55 -2.88 -1.39
CA THR A 17 -10.57 -4.27 -0.92
C THR A 17 -9.98 -4.38 0.47
N LEU A 18 -8.86 -3.72 0.71
CA LEU A 18 -8.18 -3.70 2.01
C LEU A 18 -9.12 -3.16 3.10
N GLY A 19 -9.77 -2.04 2.85
CA GLY A 19 -10.71 -1.44 3.80
C GLY A 19 -11.89 -2.35 4.11
N LYS A 20 -12.41 -3.03 3.11
CA LYS A 20 -13.49 -4.02 3.28
C LYS A 20 -13.05 -5.17 4.17
N LEU A 21 -11.84 -5.70 3.93
CA LEU A 21 -11.28 -6.81 4.71
C LEU A 21 -11.05 -6.39 6.16
N VAL A 22 -10.57 -5.18 6.40
CA VAL A 22 -10.41 -4.64 7.78
C VAL A 22 -11.75 -4.68 8.50
N GLY A 23 -12.82 -4.25 7.84
CA GLY A 23 -14.16 -4.27 8.42
C GLY A 23 -14.65 -5.68 8.73
N GLU A 24 -14.40 -6.63 7.83
CA GLU A 24 -14.80 -8.03 8.04
C GLU A 24 -14.02 -8.69 9.19
N LEU A 25 -12.71 -8.47 9.24
CA LEU A 25 -11.86 -8.99 10.29
C LEU A 25 -12.22 -8.41 11.65
N LYS A 26 -12.48 -7.12 11.70
CA LYS A 26 -12.85 -6.42 12.94
C LYS A 26 -14.06 -7.07 13.62
N ARG A 27 -15.03 -7.52 12.84
CA ARG A 27 -16.24 -8.18 13.37
C ARG A 27 -15.98 -9.56 13.93
N LYS A 28 -14.86 -10.18 13.60
CA LYS A 28 -14.50 -11.55 14.00
C LYS A 28 -13.47 -11.60 15.12
N ILE A 29 -12.96 -10.46 15.56
CA ILE A 29 -11.99 -10.39 16.67
C ILE A 29 -12.69 -10.75 17.98
N ASP A 30 -12.09 -11.69 18.72
CA ASP A 30 -12.54 -12.08 20.04
C ASP A 30 -11.36 -12.60 20.86
N THR A 31 -11.62 -13.23 22.01
CA THR A 31 -10.57 -13.71 22.89
C THR A 31 -10.03 -15.10 22.52
N THR A 32 -10.58 -15.73 21.46
CA THR A 32 -10.09 -17.02 21.00
C THR A 32 -8.77 -16.86 20.24
N GLU A 33 -8.05 -17.96 20.08
CA GLU A 33 -6.82 -17.99 19.28
C GLU A 33 -7.10 -17.52 17.85
N ARG A 34 -8.18 -17.98 17.25
CA ARG A 34 -8.56 -17.59 15.90
C ARG A 34 -8.92 -16.09 15.83
N GLY A 35 -9.63 -15.59 16.83
CA GLY A 35 -9.95 -14.16 16.94
C GLY A 35 -8.69 -13.31 17.00
N GLN A 36 -7.65 -13.77 17.66
CA GLN A 36 -6.37 -13.08 17.73
C GLN A 36 -5.64 -13.11 16.38
N GLN A 37 -5.80 -14.17 15.60
CA GLN A 37 -5.28 -14.23 14.24
C GLN A 37 -5.96 -13.19 13.34
N TYR A 38 -7.26 -13.03 13.46
CA TYR A 38 -8.02 -11.99 12.74
C TYR A 38 -7.54 -10.59 13.11
N GLU A 39 -7.27 -10.36 14.40
CA GLU A 39 -6.75 -9.06 14.86
C GLU A 39 -5.37 -8.78 14.26
N GLY A 40 -4.49 -9.77 14.23
CA GLY A 40 -3.16 -9.63 13.62
C GLY A 40 -3.23 -9.29 12.15
N ALA A 41 -4.09 -9.97 11.41
CA ALA A 41 -4.29 -9.70 9.98
C ALA A 41 -4.87 -8.30 9.76
N MET A 42 -5.81 -7.87 10.59
CA MET A 42 -6.37 -6.52 10.53
C MET A 42 -5.30 -5.45 10.74
N LYS A 43 -4.46 -5.63 11.76
CA LYS A 43 -3.38 -4.69 12.07
C LYS A 43 -2.37 -4.61 10.93
N ASP A 44 -2.08 -5.73 10.28
CA ASP A 44 -1.17 -5.78 9.14
C ASP A 44 -1.74 -5.00 7.94
N LEU A 45 -3.03 -5.16 7.67
CA LEU A 45 -3.71 -4.39 6.63
C LEU A 45 -3.71 -2.90 6.93
N GLN A 46 -3.94 -2.53 8.19
CA GLN A 46 -3.91 -1.13 8.62
C GLN A 46 -2.51 -0.53 8.48
N ALA A 47 -1.47 -1.31 8.81
CA ALA A 47 -0.09 -0.88 8.64
C ALA A 47 0.25 -0.67 7.16
N ALA A 48 -0.23 -1.55 6.28
CA ALA A 48 -0.04 -1.41 4.84
C ALA A 48 -0.73 -0.15 4.31
N ASN A 49 -1.94 0.14 4.78
CA ASN A 49 -2.67 1.35 4.42
C ASN A 49 -1.89 2.61 4.85
N LYS A 50 -1.41 2.62 6.08
CA LYS A 50 -0.63 3.74 6.60
C LYS A 50 0.64 3.96 5.78
N SER A 51 1.33 2.87 5.44
CA SER A 51 2.55 2.93 4.63
C SER A 51 2.28 3.53 3.24
N MET A 52 1.14 3.20 2.64
CA MET A 52 0.74 3.77 1.36
C MET A 52 0.49 5.27 1.48
N MET A 53 -0.22 5.70 2.51
CA MET A 53 -0.50 7.12 2.75
C MET A 53 0.80 7.90 2.98
N ASP A 54 1.69 7.36 3.80
CA ASP A 54 2.98 7.97 4.09
C ASP A 54 3.84 8.07 2.82
N TRP A 55 3.82 7.03 2.00
CA TRP A 55 4.55 7.02 0.73
C TRP A 55 4.02 8.10 -0.23
N MET A 56 2.70 8.22 -0.35
CA MET A 56 2.08 9.22 -1.22
C MET A 56 2.44 10.63 -0.81
N MET A 57 2.43 10.91 0.50
CA MET A 57 2.83 12.21 1.03
C MET A 57 4.29 12.52 0.74
N GLY A 58 5.18 11.57 1.00
CA GLY A 58 6.61 11.73 0.75
C GLY A 58 6.91 11.90 -0.74
N PHE A 59 6.22 11.17 -1.59
CA PHE A 59 6.36 11.28 -3.03
C PHE A 59 5.93 12.68 -3.52
N GLY A 60 4.79 13.17 -3.03
CA GLY A 60 4.31 14.50 -3.38
C GLY A 60 5.22 15.63 -2.90
N ASP A 61 5.98 15.41 -1.83
CA ASP A 61 6.96 16.38 -1.34
C ASP A 61 8.22 16.43 -2.21
N ARG A 62 8.55 15.33 -2.88
CA ARG A 62 9.76 15.20 -3.71
C ARG A 62 9.57 15.62 -5.16
N PHE A 63 8.35 15.52 -5.68
CA PHE A 63 8.06 15.75 -7.11
C PHE A 63 6.88 16.70 -7.27
N ASP A 64 7.01 17.60 -8.27
CA ASP A 64 5.95 18.55 -8.63
C ASP A 64 4.89 17.85 -9.49
N SER A 65 3.70 18.44 -9.55
CA SER A 65 2.60 17.97 -10.39
C SER A 65 3.00 17.83 -11.85
N ASP A 66 3.78 18.78 -12.36
CA ASP A 66 4.26 18.79 -13.75
C ASP A 66 5.17 17.58 -14.03
N GLU A 67 5.99 17.20 -13.05
CA GLU A 67 6.88 16.05 -13.15
C GLU A 67 6.12 14.74 -13.11
N ILE A 68 5.08 14.67 -12.30
CA ILE A 68 4.27 13.46 -12.12
C ILE A 68 3.30 13.26 -13.29
N LEU A 69 2.56 14.32 -13.66
CA LEU A 69 1.43 14.22 -14.59
C LEU A 69 1.78 14.61 -16.02
N ASP A 70 2.65 15.59 -16.20
CA ASP A 70 2.93 16.17 -17.52
C ASP A 70 4.25 15.72 -18.13
N GLY A 71 4.97 14.85 -17.43
CA GLY A 71 6.22 14.27 -17.95
C GLY A 71 7.39 15.24 -18.01
N LYS A 72 7.38 16.29 -17.18
CA LYS A 72 8.49 17.22 -17.10
C LYS A 72 9.79 16.48 -16.77
N GLU A 73 10.87 16.86 -17.44
CA GLU A 73 12.19 16.25 -17.25
C GLU A 73 12.69 16.42 -15.81
N LEU A 74 13.24 15.34 -15.24
CA LEU A 74 13.77 15.34 -13.88
C LEU A 74 15.24 15.73 -13.87
N THR A 75 15.67 16.43 -12.81
CA THR A 75 17.09 16.68 -12.53
C THR A 75 17.76 15.35 -12.17
N GLU A 76 19.11 15.32 -12.21
CA GLU A 76 19.86 14.13 -11.79
C GLU A 76 19.54 13.71 -10.37
N GLU A 77 19.41 14.68 -9.45
CA GLU A 77 19.04 14.41 -8.06
C GLU A 77 17.66 13.81 -7.95
N LYS A 78 16.69 14.38 -8.66
CA LYS A 78 15.31 13.85 -8.66
C LYS A 78 15.23 12.49 -9.33
N GLN A 79 16.08 12.19 -10.31
CA GLN A 79 16.13 10.86 -10.91
C GLN A 79 16.59 9.82 -9.88
N LYS A 80 17.54 10.17 -9.02
CA LYS A 80 17.97 9.30 -7.91
C LYS A 80 16.83 9.09 -6.92
N TRP A 81 16.12 10.15 -6.59
CA TRP A 81 14.94 10.05 -5.71
C TRP A 81 13.88 9.15 -6.31
N LEU A 82 13.67 9.25 -7.62
CA LEU A 82 12.69 8.40 -8.31
C LEU A 82 13.07 6.93 -8.20
N ASN A 83 14.35 6.59 -8.36
CA ASN A 83 14.83 5.23 -8.21
C ASN A 83 14.59 4.71 -6.79
N GLU A 84 14.81 5.54 -5.77
CA GLU A 84 14.51 5.18 -4.38
C GLU A 84 13.01 4.95 -4.17
N GLU A 85 12.16 5.81 -4.72
CA GLU A 85 10.72 5.69 -4.59
C GLU A 85 10.19 4.47 -5.32
N GLU A 86 10.79 4.09 -6.45
CA GLU A 86 10.42 2.88 -7.17
C GLU A 86 10.63 1.64 -6.30
N VAL A 87 11.76 1.55 -5.59
CA VAL A 87 12.04 0.45 -4.67
C VAL A 87 10.99 0.43 -3.54
N LYS A 88 10.71 1.58 -2.97
CA LYS A 88 9.74 1.69 -1.87
C LYS A 88 8.34 1.27 -2.29
N VAL A 89 7.87 1.74 -3.45
CA VAL A 89 6.51 1.44 -3.91
C VAL A 89 6.35 -0.02 -4.31
N LYS A 90 7.39 -0.64 -4.83
CA LYS A 90 7.37 -2.09 -5.12
C LYS A 90 7.26 -2.92 -3.85
N ALA A 91 8.03 -2.58 -2.83
CA ALA A 91 7.95 -3.24 -1.53
C ALA A 91 6.57 -3.06 -0.90
N LEU A 92 6.02 -1.87 -1.02
CA LEU A 92 4.68 -1.53 -0.52
C LEU A 92 3.60 -2.32 -1.23
N ARG A 93 3.68 -2.44 -2.55
CA ARG A 93 2.77 -3.26 -3.35
C ARG A 93 2.79 -4.71 -2.86
N ASP A 94 3.97 -5.26 -2.67
CA ASP A 94 4.13 -6.65 -2.22
C ASP A 94 3.54 -6.84 -0.81
N HIS A 95 3.76 -5.88 0.09
CA HIS A 95 3.18 -5.92 1.43
C HIS A 95 1.64 -5.89 1.38
N ILE A 96 1.07 -4.99 0.58
CA ILE A 96 -0.39 -4.89 0.42
C ILE A 96 -0.96 -6.19 -0.13
N ASN A 97 -0.35 -6.74 -1.18
CA ASN A 97 -0.80 -8.00 -1.78
C ASN A 97 -0.73 -9.15 -0.79
N SER A 98 0.37 -9.29 -0.05
CA SER A 98 0.54 -10.35 0.96
C SER A 98 -0.48 -10.23 2.08
N SER A 99 -0.71 -9.01 2.57
CA SER A 99 -1.66 -8.75 3.65
C SER A 99 -3.09 -9.10 3.24
N ILE A 100 -3.46 -8.76 2.00
CA ILE A 100 -4.78 -9.08 1.46
C ILE A 100 -4.94 -10.59 1.31
N GLU A 101 -3.94 -11.28 0.76
CA GLU A 101 -3.98 -12.74 0.60
C GLU A 101 -4.13 -13.46 1.93
N GLU A 102 -3.36 -13.07 2.94
CA GLU A 102 -3.43 -13.65 4.28
C GLU A 102 -4.79 -13.44 4.92
N ALA A 103 -5.35 -12.23 4.78
CA ALA A 103 -6.67 -11.91 5.32
C ALA A 103 -7.76 -12.73 4.64
N GLU A 104 -7.72 -12.83 3.32
CA GLU A 104 -8.70 -13.61 2.56
C GLU A 104 -8.62 -15.11 2.91
N GLU A 105 -7.41 -15.64 3.06
CA GLU A 105 -7.19 -17.03 3.46
C GLU A 105 -7.79 -17.30 4.85
N LEU A 106 -7.58 -16.42 5.82
CA LEU A 106 -8.16 -16.55 7.16
C LEU A 106 -9.69 -16.51 7.13
N LEU A 107 -10.26 -15.62 6.32
CA LEU A 107 -11.71 -15.47 6.22
C LEU A 107 -12.39 -16.63 5.51
N ASN A 108 -11.67 -17.32 4.62
CA ASN A 108 -12.20 -18.46 3.86
C ASN A 108 -12.06 -19.80 4.61
N ASN A 109 -11.33 -19.81 5.72
CA ASN A 109 -11.19 -21.02 6.56
C ASN A 109 -12.19 -21.03 7.74
#